data_368053d557680fa8344fd9bcdba898e6
#
_entry.id   368053d557680fa8344fd9bcdba898e6
#
_cell.length_a   1.000
_cell.length_b   1.000
_cell.length_c   1.000
_cell.angle_alpha   90.00
_cell.angle_beta   90.00
_cell.angle_gamma   90.00
#
_symmetry.space_group_name_H-M   'P 1'
#
loop_
_entity.id
_entity.type
_entity.pdbx_description
1 polymer ?
#
loop_
_entity_poly.entity_id
_entity_poly.type
_entity_poly.pdbx_seq_one_letter_code
_entity_poly.pdbx_strand_id
1 'polypeptide(L)'
;MGCLPEVAMLTAVLPVVGVLVGASLQYLFTRYLETQRYQRDLRTQAYLDYIKSVSGLARLNDPQGSQERDLLASAADAKARICLYGSGEVFKAFASFEKLGAAVISPPQCESFVAMIIAMRRDSGNASGATIEDVRLLLLGSKD
;
A
#
# COMPACT_ATOMS: atom_id res chain seq x y z
N MET A 1 -39.28 -31.66 -44.74
CA MET A 1 -38.08 -32.29 -44.08
C MET A 1 -36.89 -31.38 -44.30
N GLY A 2 -36.78 -30.28 -43.54
CA GLY A 2 -35.79 -29.26 -43.73
C GLY A 2 -35.27 -28.58 -42.45
N CYS A 3 -35.56 -29.14 -41.25
CA CYS A 3 -35.24 -28.46 -39.98
C CYS A 3 -34.02 -29.09 -39.23
N LEU A 4 -33.38 -30.13 -39.73
CA LEU A 4 -32.31 -30.84 -39.05
C LEU A 4 -30.92 -30.17 -39.13
N PRO A 5 -30.50 -29.44 -40.21
CA PRO A 5 -29.18 -28.84 -40.25
C PRO A 5 -29.05 -27.55 -39.40
N GLU A 6 -30.12 -26.76 -39.24
CA GLU A 6 -30.08 -25.52 -38.44
C GLU A 6 -29.95 -25.82 -36.95
N VAL A 7 -30.65 -26.79 -36.42
CA VAL A 7 -30.55 -27.14 -35.01
C VAL A 7 -29.18 -27.75 -34.68
N ALA A 8 -28.59 -28.52 -35.60
CA ALA A 8 -27.25 -29.06 -35.41
C ALA A 8 -26.17 -27.96 -35.44
N MET A 9 -26.31 -26.93 -36.27
CA MET A 9 -25.41 -25.76 -36.28
C MET A 9 -25.54 -24.95 -35.00
N LEU A 10 -26.73 -24.69 -34.50
CA LEU A 10 -26.93 -23.96 -33.23
C LEU A 10 -26.33 -24.69 -32.05
N THR A 11 -26.50 -25.99 -31.96
CA THR A 11 -25.92 -26.81 -30.86
C THR A 11 -24.41 -26.89 -30.90
N ALA A 12 -23.79 -26.74 -32.05
CA ALA A 12 -22.32 -26.71 -32.18
C ALA A 12 -21.71 -25.31 -31.90
N VAL A 13 -22.43 -24.24 -32.24
CA VAL A 13 -21.95 -22.85 -32.07
C VAL A 13 -22.11 -22.37 -30.63
N LEU A 14 -23.18 -22.74 -29.94
CA LEU A 14 -23.46 -22.30 -28.56
C LEU A 14 -22.30 -22.56 -27.57
N PRO A 15 -21.72 -23.78 -27.52
CA PRO A 15 -20.59 -24.05 -26.61
C PRO A 15 -19.34 -23.25 -26.97
N VAL A 16 -19.07 -23.03 -28.26
CA VAL A 16 -17.92 -22.22 -28.69
C VAL A 16 -18.06 -20.77 -28.25
N VAL A 17 -19.23 -20.20 -28.43
CA VAL A 17 -19.52 -18.83 -27.97
C VAL A 17 -19.41 -18.75 -26.45
N GLY A 18 -19.93 -19.75 -25.71
CA GLY A 18 -19.82 -19.83 -24.26
C GLY A 18 -18.38 -19.85 -23.76
N VAL A 19 -17.51 -20.62 -24.42
CA VAL A 19 -16.08 -20.68 -24.09
C VAL A 19 -15.37 -19.34 -24.37
N LEU A 20 -15.67 -18.69 -25.50
CA LEU A 20 -15.07 -17.40 -25.85
C LEU A 20 -15.48 -16.29 -24.87
N VAL A 21 -16.76 -16.23 -24.50
CA VAL A 21 -17.28 -15.28 -23.51
C VAL A 21 -16.66 -15.55 -22.14
N GLY A 22 -16.60 -16.81 -21.70
CA GLY A 22 -15.99 -17.21 -20.44
C GLY A 22 -14.51 -16.84 -20.37
N ALA A 23 -13.76 -17.15 -21.42
CA ALA A 23 -12.32 -16.80 -21.51
C ALA A 23 -12.10 -15.28 -21.49
N SER A 24 -12.95 -14.52 -22.18
CA SER A 24 -12.86 -13.05 -22.19
C SER A 24 -13.13 -12.44 -20.83
N LEU A 25 -14.17 -12.90 -20.15
CA LEU A 25 -14.49 -12.45 -18.78
C LEU A 25 -13.38 -12.82 -17.79
N GLN A 26 -12.87 -14.04 -17.88
CA GLN A 26 -11.75 -14.49 -17.03
C GLN A 26 -10.49 -13.63 -17.26
N TYR A 27 -10.16 -13.32 -18.50
CA TYR A 27 -9.03 -12.44 -18.84
C TYR A 27 -9.19 -11.04 -18.25
N LEU A 28 -10.37 -10.42 -18.44
CA LEU A 28 -10.65 -9.09 -17.89
C LEU A 28 -10.59 -9.08 -16.36
N PHE A 29 -11.13 -10.12 -15.71
CA PHE A 29 -11.14 -10.23 -14.26
C PHE A 29 -9.72 -10.42 -13.69
N THR A 30 -8.93 -11.27 -14.33
CA THR A 30 -7.52 -11.50 -13.95
C THR A 30 -6.73 -10.21 -14.08
N ARG A 31 -6.86 -9.51 -15.19
CA ARG A 31 -6.15 -8.26 -15.42
C ARG A 31 -6.53 -7.14 -14.44
N TYR A 32 -7.80 -7.07 -14.09
CA TYR A 32 -8.27 -6.14 -13.06
C TYR A 32 -7.65 -6.43 -11.68
N LEU A 33 -7.61 -7.69 -11.27
CA LEU A 33 -7.01 -8.11 -10.01
C LEU A 33 -5.49 -7.88 -9.98
N GLU A 34 -4.79 -8.14 -11.07
CA GLU A 34 -3.35 -7.89 -11.19
C GLU A 34 -3.02 -6.40 -11.05
N THR A 35 -3.80 -5.53 -11.69
CA THR A 35 -3.61 -4.07 -11.55
C THR A 35 -3.81 -3.61 -10.12
N GLN A 36 -4.80 -4.14 -9.42
CA GLN A 36 -5.05 -3.82 -8.01
C GLN A 36 -3.93 -4.31 -7.09
N ARG A 37 -3.41 -5.52 -7.33
CA ARG A 37 -2.26 -6.06 -6.60
C ARG A 37 -1.01 -5.20 -6.81
N TYR A 38 -0.71 -4.87 -8.06
CA TYR A 38 0.44 -4.04 -8.41
C TYR A 38 0.40 -2.66 -7.72
N GLN A 39 -0.76 -2.00 -7.73
CA GLN A 39 -0.91 -0.72 -7.02
C GLN A 39 -0.76 -0.84 -5.51
N ARG A 40 -1.24 -1.94 -4.91
CA ARG A 40 -1.04 -2.22 -3.49
C ARG A 40 0.43 -2.43 -3.15
N ASP A 41 1.15 -3.16 -3.99
CA ASP A 41 2.58 -3.43 -3.79
C ASP A 41 3.39 -2.14 -3.87
N LEU A 42 3.11 -1.26 -4.85
CA LEU A 42 3.75 0.06 -4.96
C LEU A 42 3.52 0.92 -3.71
N ARG A 43 2.29 0.93 -3.18
CA ARG A 43 1.97 1.64 -1.93
C ARG A 43 2.75 1.08 -0.76
N THR A 44 2.70 -0.24 -0.57
CA THR A 44 3.36 -0.91 0.54
C THR A 44 4.87 -0.68 0.52
N GLN A 45 5.49 -0.72 -0.65
CA GLN A 45 6.92 -0.40 -0.81
C GLN A 45 7.22 1.05 -0.42
N ALA A 46 6.41 2.01 -0.89
CA ALA A 46 6.60 3.42 -0.53
C ALA A 46 6.49 3.64 0.99
N TYR A 47 5.56 2.97 1.67
CA TYR A 47 5.43 3.02 3.12
C TYR A 47 6.66 2.44 3.84
N LEU A 48 7.12 1.28 3.40
CA LEU A 48 8.31 0.64 3.98
C LEU A 48 9.57 1.48 3.80
N ASP A 49 9.76 2.05 2.61
CA ASP A 49 10.93 2.89 2.31
C ASP A 49 10.92 4.17 3.16
N TYR A 50 9.75 4.78 3.36
CA TYR A 50 9.62 5.93 4.25
C TYR A 50 9.94 5.57 5.71
N ILE A 51 9.37 4.49 6.23
CA ILE A 51 9.61 4.05 7.61
C ILE A 51 11.10 3.72 7.82
N LYS A 52 11.73 3.03 6.87
CA LYS A 52 13.17 2.72 6.91
C LYS A 52 14.01 3.99 6.96
N SER A 53 13.70 4.98 6.12
CA SER A 53 14.44 6.24 6.05
C SER A 53 14.32 7.02 7.36
N VAL A 54 13.10 7.16 7.91
CA VAL A 54 12.87 7.85 9.19
C VAL A 54 13.55 7.11 10.35
N SER A 55 13.45 5.78 10.39
CA SER A 55 14.12 4.96 11.41
C SER A 55 15.64 5.03 11.27
N GLY A 56 16.15 5.12 10.06
CA GLY A 56 17.57 5.32 9.78
C GLY A 56 18.06 6.66 10.30
N LEU A 57 17.35 7.74 10.01
CA LEU A 57 17.65 9.08 10.51
C LEU A 57 17.67 9.15 12.03
N ALA A 58 16.72 8.51 12.69
CA ALA A 58 16.66 8.46 14.16
C ALA A 58 17.83 7.70 14.82
N ARG A 59 18.57 6.89 14.08
CA ARG A 59 19.72 6.10 14.56
C ARG A 59 21.07 6.69 14.20
N LEU A 60 21.10 7.77 13.41
CA LEU A 60 22.36 8.41 13.03
C LEU A 60 23.04 9.03 14.25
N ASN A 61 24.32 8.65 14.45
CA ASN A 61 25.17 9.25 15.46
C ASN A 61 25.87 10.52 14.96
N ASP A 62 25.95 10.70 13.63
CA ASP A 62 26.56 11.88 12.99
C ASP A 62 25.57 12.48 11.97
N PRO A 63 24.89 13.58 12.29
CA PRO A 63 23.85 14.18 11.45
C PRO A 63 24.38 15.01 10.26
N GLN A 64 25.64 14.95 9.91
CA GLN A 64 26.21 15.73 8.79
C GLN A 64 26.90 14.87 7.73
N GLY A 65 26.78 13.56 7.78
CA GLY A 65 27.43 12.62 6.87
C GLY A 65 26.71 12.43 5.52
N SER A 66 27.38 11.77 4.57
CA SER A 66 26.77 11.35 3.30
C SER A 66 25.55 10.47 3.53
N GLN A 67 25.57 9.64 4.56
CA GLN A 67 24.50 8.74 4.94
C GLN A 67 23.19 9.48 5.31
N GLU A 68 23.28 10.63 5.97
CA GLU A 68 22.09 11.44 6.25
C GLU A 68 21.45 11.95 4.97
N ARG A 69 22.26 12.46 4.02
CA ARG A 69 21.75 12.95 2.72
C ARG A 69 21.05 11.87 1.93
N ASP A 70 21.59 10.65 1.93
CA ASP A 70 21.00 9.50 1.23
C ASP A 70 19.66 9.09 1.86
N LEU A 71 19.58 9.11 3.19
CA LEU A 71 18.32 8.82 3.91
C LEU A 71 17.28 9.91 3.69
N LEU A 72 17.67 11.18 3.67
CA LEU A 72 16.77 12.30 3.37
C LEU A 72 16.26 12.24 1.94
N ALA A 73 17.13 11.92 0.97
CA ALA A 73 16.74 11.73 -0.43
C ALA A 73 15.76 10.55 -0.58
N SER A 74 16.05 9.44 0.08
CA SER A 74 15.18 8.27 0.11
C SER A 74 13.81 8.56 0.75
N ALA A 75 13.80 9.33 1.85
CA ALA A 75 12.57 9.78 2.49
C ALA A 75 11.75 10.70 1.57
N ALA A 76 12.40 11.61 0.84
CA ALA A 76 11.72 12.50 -0.10
C ALA A 76 11.10 11.75 -1.28
N ASP A 77 11.81 10.76 -1.84
CA ASP A 77 11.28 9.89 -2.89
C ASP A 77 10.07 9.07 -2.38
N ALA A 78 10.19 8.47 -1.20
CA ALA A 78 9.10 7.72 -0.58
C ALA A 78 7.88 8.62 -0.32
N LYS A 79 8.06 9.86 0.16
CA LYS A 79 6.99 10.86 0.31
C LYS A 79 6.26 11.13 -1.00
N ALA A 80 6.99 11.34 -2.10
CA ALA A 80 6.40 11.57 -3.42
C ALA A 80 5.54 10.37 -3.86
N ARG A 81 6.04 9.15 -3.66
CA ARG A 81 5.28 7.93 -3.98
C ARG A 81 4.05 7.75 -3.07
N ILE A 82 4.13 8.09 -1.80
CA ILE A 82 2.98 8.09 -0.88
C ILE A 82 1.92 9.09 -1.34
N CYS A 83 2.32 10.28 -1.78
CA CYS A 83 1.39 11.27 -2.34
C CYS A 83 0.69 10.79 -3.62
N LEU A 84 1.37 9.98 -4.45
CA LEU A 84 0.82 9.48 -5.72
C LEU A 84 -0.08 8.24 -5.53
N TYR A 85 0.31 7.34 -4.65
CA TYR A 85 -0.29 6.01 -4.56
C TYR A 85 -1.05 5.76 -3.24
N GLY A 86 -0.79 6.53 -2.19
CA GLY A 86 -1.41 6.37 -0.87
C GLY A 86 -2.91 6.65 -0.88
N SER A 87 -3.63 5.99 0.01
CA SER A 87 -5.06 6.27 0.21
C SER A 87 -5.28 7.63 0.90
N GLY A 88 -6.51 8.16 0.78
CA GLY A 88 -6.87 9.41 1.43
C GLY A 88 -6.71 9.39 2.96
N GLU A 89 -6.89 8.23 3.61
CA GLU A 89 -6.66 8.07 5.05
C GLU A 89 -5.17 8.18 5.39
N VAL A 90 -4.32 7.48 4.64
CA VAL A 90 -2.87 7.58 4.80
C VAL A 90 -2.39 8.99 4.56
N PHE A 91 -2.86 9.64 3.50
CA PHE A 91 -2.48 11.01 3.18
C PHE A 91 -2.80 11.99 4.32
N LYS A 92 -3.99 11.89 4.93
CA LYS A 92 -4.39 12.74 6.07
C LYS A 92 -3.54 12.48 7.31
N ALA A 93 -3.31 11.21 7.66
CA ALA A 93 -2.50 10.84 8.81
C ALA A 93 -1.05 11.27 8.62
N PHE A 94 -0.51 11.08 7.41
CA PHE A 94 0.82 11.52 7.02
C PHE A 94 0.98 13.04 7.12
N ALA A 95 0.03 13.82 6.58
CA ALA A 95 0.04 15.28 6.67
C ALA A 95 -0.02 15.77 8.11
N SER A 96 -0.74 15.07 9.00
CA SER A 96 -0.78 15.39 10.42
C SER A 96 0.58 15.18 11.10
N PHE A 97 1.28 14.09 10.77
CA PHE A 97 2.64 13.84 11.26
C PHE A 97 3.64 14.88 10.75
N GLU A 98 3.59 15.24 9.47
CA GLU A 98 4.46 16.26 8.87
C GLU A 98 4.24 17.66 9.50
N LYS A 99 2.99 18.02 9.82
CA LYS A 99 2.68 19.30 10.54
C LYS A 99 3.34 19.40 11.90
N LEU A 100 3.59 18.28 12.56
CA LEU A 100 4.29 18.20 13.84
C LEU A 100 5.83 18.15 13.71
N GLY A 101 6.34 18.33 12.49
CA GLY A 101 7.76 18.38 12.19
C GLY A 101 8.39 17.02 11.85
N ALA A 102 7.59 15.99 11.60
CA ALA A 102 8.02 14.66 11.14
C ALA A 102 9.13 14.02 12.01
N ALA A 103 9.11 14.31 13.30
CA ALA A 103 10.04 13.78 14.30
C ALA A 103 9.28 12.92 15.32
N VAL A 104 9.99 12.04 16.02
CA VAL A 104 9.41 11.12 17.01
C VAL A 104 10.06 11.40 18.36
N ILE A 105 9.91 12.63 18.84
CA ILE A 105 10.57 13.12 20.06
C ILE A 105 9.53 13.40 21.18
N SER A 106 8.45 14.09 20.84
CA SER A 106 7.41 14.48 21.78
C SER A 106 6.20 13.52 21.76
N PRO A 107 5.43 13.42 22.87
CA PRO A 107 4.24 12.56 22.89
C PRO A 107 3.26 12.79 21.74
N PRO A 108 2.89 14.03 21.34
CA PRO A 108 2.01 14.25 20.20
C PRO A 108 2.59 13.75 18.86
N GLN A 109 3.92 13.87 18.67
CA GLN A 109 4.60 13.38 17.48
C GLN A 109 4.58 11.84 17.44
N CYS A 110 4.84 11.18 18.58
CA CYS A 110 4.76 9.74 18.72
C CYS A 110 3.35 9.21 18.39
N GLU A 111 2.31 9.83 18.92
CA GLU A 111 0.92 9.47 18.66
C GLU A 111 0.56 9.64 17.18
N SER A 112 0.96 10.75 16.57
CA SER A 112 0.72 11.01 15.14
C SER A 112 1.47 10.04 14.25
N PHE A 113 2.71 9.67 14.61
CA PHE A 113 3.50 8.65 13.92
C PHE A 113 2.81 7.28 13.98
N VAL A 114 2.37 6.84 15.16
CA VAL A 114 1.65 5.58 15.35
C VAL A 114 0.34 5.57 14.54
N ALA A 115 -0.42 6.66 14.57
CA ALA A 115 -1.65 6.80 13.79
C ALA A 115 -1.39 6.67 12.28
N MET A 116 -0.31 7.27 11.79
CA MET A 116 0.12 7.16 10.40
C MET A 116 0.47 5.71 10.03
N ILE A 117 1.23 5.00 10.86
CA ILE A 117 1.59 3.59 10.64
C ILE A 117 0.35 2.70 10.60
N ILE A 118 -0.63 2.95 11.48
CA ILE A 118 -1.89 2.19 11.48
C ILE A 118 -2.68 2.44 10.20
N ALA A 119 -2.74 3.68 9.71
CA ALA A 119 -3.38 4.00 8.44
C ALA A 119 -2.68 3.27 7.28
N MET A 120 -1.34 3.28 7.22
CA MET A 120 -0.56 2.56 6.22
C MET A 120 -0.79 1.05 6.29
N ARG A 121 -0.84 0.48 7.50
CA ARG A 121 -1.12 -0.95 7.72
C ARG A 121 -2.49 -1.35 7.20
N ARG A 122 -3.53 -0.55 7.47
CA ARG A 122 -4.89 -0.79 6.97
C ARG A 122 -4.95 -0.73 5.45
N ASP A 123 -4.31 0.27 4.86
CA ASP A 123 -4.27 0.46 3.40
C ASP A 123 -3.52 -0.66 2.68
N SER A 124 -2.51 -1.25 3.32
CA SER A 124 -1.78 -2.43 2.83
C SER A 124 -2.58 -3.75 2.95
N GLY A 125 -3.79 -3.72 3.51
CA GLY A 125 -4.65 -4.89 3.66
C GLY A 125 -4.44 -5.68 4.94
N ASN A 126 -3.62 -5.20 5.88
CA ASN A 126 -3.33 -5.82 7.17
C ASN A 126 -4.13 -5.14 8.29
N ALA A 127 -5.45 -5.07 8.15
CA ALA A 127 -6.32 -4.36 9.09
C ALA A 127 -6.54 -5.08 10.42
N SER A 128 -6.25 -6.38 10.51
CA SER A 128 -6.63 -7.21 11.67
C SER A 128 -5.52 -7.34 12.72
N GLY A 129 -5.90 -7.30 13.99
CA GLY A 129 -5.18 -7.88 15.12
C GLY A 129 -4.14 -7.01 15.83
N ALA A 130 -3.66 -5.90 15.29
CA ALA A 130 -2.73 -5.03 16.01
C ALA A 130 -3.46 -3.84 16.61
N THR A 131 -3.28 -3.63 17.91
CA THR A 131 -3.77 -2.44 18.61
C THR A 131 -2.80 -1.27 18.44
N ILE A 132 -3.26 -0.06 18.77
CA ILE A 132 -2.41 1.13 18.81
C ILE A 132 -1.25 0.91 19.79
N GLU A 133 -1.53 0.28 20.94
CA GLU A 133 -0.55 -0.03 21.97
C GLU A 133 0.53 -0.99 21.47
N ASP A 134 0.16 -2.04 20.72
CA ASP A 134 1.13 -2.98 20.15
C ASP A 134 2.09 -2.28 19.18
N VAL A 135 1.54 -1.43 18.29
CA VAL A 135 2.34 -0.67 17.33
C VAL A 135 3.27 0.31 18.04
N ARG A 136 2.77 0.98 19.07
CA ARG A 136 3.54 1.91 19.90
C ARG A 136 4.70 1.19 20.60
N LEU A 137 4.41 0.05 21.24
CA LEU A 137 5.41 -0.75 21.96
C LEU A 137 6.51 -1.24 21.01
N LEU A 138 6.14 -1.74 19.84
CA LEU A 138 7.10 -2.28 18.88
C LEU A 138 7.99 -1.23 18.23
N LEU A 139 7.45 -0.03 17.96
CA LEU A 139 8.19 1.01 17.25
C LEU A 139 8.95 1.96 18.16
N LEU A 140 8.39 2.26 19.32
CA LEU A 140 8.91 3.28 20.23
C LEU A 140 9.53 2.68 21.51
N GLY A 141 9.30 1.40 21.76
CA GLY A 141 9.68 0.73 22.99
C GLY A 141 8.77 1.09 24.17
N SER A 142 8.87 0.33 25.25
CA SER A 142 8.27 0.70 26.53
C SER A 142 9.07 1.87 27.10
N LYS A 143 8.43 3.05 27.16
CA LYS A 143 8.87 4.09 28.09
C LYS A 143 7.92 4.00 29.27
N ASP A 144 8.36 3.24 30.29
CA ASP A 144 7.94 3.47 31.64
C ASP A 144 8.55 4.77 32.13
#